data_53e486b82e63d8f57a7e207ca714efe6
#
_entry.id   53e486b82e63d8f57a7e207ca714efe6
#
_cell.length_a   1.000
_cell.length_b   1.000
_cell.length_c   1.000
_cell.angle_alpha   90.00
_cell.angle_beta   90.00
_cell.angle_gamma   90.00
#
_symmetry.space_group_name_H-M   'P 1'
#
loop_
_entity.id
_entity.type
_entity.pdbx_description
1 polymer ?
#
loop_
_entity_poly.entity_id
_entity_poly.type
_entity_poly.pdbx_seq_one_letter_code
_entity_poly.pdbx_strand_id
1 'polypeptide(L)'
;KDCGEDGKHRKMKAIFLMLGVFVLSSFISSVQVLILAFFSIFFTRGNYSKKNLIILTGIIGSYLLTHVQVFSFDLSGWHPVVDIVMGILGCYGIFCNIADTGWKREKNWGIIAKDVGTWVVFAAVFVVPVWFVNHEIMCFSGRGILSAWMSFGGGDAYMTIADGIFVGGGMITSQQYYNHIVPAVNVLPGSILCKTLAAAGYYTGWNLTQNIGVGLLFSIAGFGCSIAASCSIFMLAYHLYDYLITLQVFRIIRKWIRPIIGGLLMKIMVMLCLQNIGMVMTFMK
;
A
#
# COMPACT_ATOMS: atom_id res chain seq x y z
N LYS A 1 -16.48 37.93 4.38
CA LYS A 1 -17.58 36.98 4.06
C LYS A 1 -17.18 35.93 3.01
N ASP A 2 -16.15 36.20 2.18
CA ASP A 2 -15.75 35.29 1.06
C ASP A 2 -14.98 34.02 1.47
N CYS A 3 -14.38 33.97 2.66
CA CYS A 3 -13.64 32.81 3.11
C CYS A 3 -14.50 31.57 3.42
N GLY A 4 -15.79 31.74 3.63
CA GLY A 4 -16.72 30.64 3.97
C GLY A 4 -17.27 29.88 2.77
N GLU A 5 -17.51 30.55 1.65
CA GLU A 5 -18.08 29.93 0.44
C GLU A 5 -17.04 29.06 -0.31
N ASP A 6 -15.81 29.52 -0.38
CA ASP A 6 -14.71 28.79 -1.04
C ASP A 6 -14.40 27.46 -0.29
N GLY A 7 -14.49 27.50 1.05
CA GLY A 7 -14.35 26.31 1.90
C GLY A 7 -15.47 25.28 1.70
N LYS A 8 -16.72 25.73 1.52
CA LYS A 8 -17.88 24.86 1.30
C LYS A 8 -17.84 24.21 -0.09
N HIS A 9 -17.50 24.99 -1.12
CA HIS A 9 -17.32 24.46 -2.49
C HIS A 9 -16.20 23.41 -2.57
N ARG A 10 -15.12 23.60 -1.84
CA ARG A 10 -13.99 22.66 -1.80
C ARG A 10 -14.36 21.36 -1.09
N LYS A 11 -15.12 21.42 0.01
CA LYS A 11 -15.63 20.22 0.70
C LYS A 11 -16.58 19.44 -0.18
N MET A 12 -17.48 20.13 -0.88
CA MET A 12 -18.46 19.50 -1.79
C MET A 12 -17.74 18.75 -2.93
N LYS A 13 -16.75 19.35 -3.57
CA LYS A 13 -15.93 18.68 -4.60
C LYS A 13 -15.22 17.42 -4.08
N ALA A 14 -14.72 17.45 -2.85
CA ALA A 14 -14.08 16.29 -2.25
C ALA A 14 -15.08 15.15 -1.99
N ILE A 15 -16.30 15.45 -1.54
CA ILE A 15 -17.37 14.47 -1.34
C ILE A 15 -17.79 13.85 -2.67
N PHE A 16 -18.01 14.66 -3.70
CA PHE A 16 -18.35 14.15 -5.04
C PHE A 16 -17.26 13.24 -5.61
N LEU A 17 -15.98 13.59 -5.42
CA LEU A 17 -14.88 12.74 -5.85
C LEU A 17 -14.86 11.41 -5.07
N MET A 18 -15.07 11.47 -3.76
CA MET A 18 -15.11 10.27 -2.91
C MET A 18 -16.23 9.32 -3.34
N LEU A 19 -17.43 9.86 -3.59
CA LEU A 19 -18.56 9.06 -4.09
C LEU A 19 -18.29 8.53 -5.49
N GLY A 20 -17.70 9.32 -6.37
CA GLY A 20 -17.30 8.88 -7.71
C GLY A 20 -16.29 7.73 -7.68
N VAL A 21 -15.28 7.81 -6.82
CA VAL A 21 -14.29 6.73 -6.62
C VAL A 21 -14.95 5.47 -6.04
N PHE A 22 -15.87 5.62 -5.08
CA PHE A 22 -16.64 4.49 -4.53
C PHE A 22 -17.43 3.78 -5.63
N VAL A 23 -18.19 4.51 -6.44
CA VAL A 23 -18.96 3.95 -7.55
C VAL A 23 -18.04 3.28 -8.58
N LEU A 24 -16.95 3.95 -9.01
CA LEU A 24 -15.99 3.40 -9.95
C LEU A 24 -15.35 2.12 -9.43
N SER A 25 -14.97 2.09 -8.15
CA SER A 25 -14.35 0.91 -7.53
C SER A 25 -15.30 -0.29 -7.43
N SER A 26 -16.60 -0.11 -7.62
CA SER A 26 -17.56 -1.20 -7.69
C SER A 26 -17.55 -1.92 -9.04
N PHE A 27 -17.10 -1.25 -10.11
CA PHE A 27 -17.05 -1.79 -11.47
C PHE A 27 -15.64 -2.28 -11.86
N ILE A 28 -14.60 -1.65 -11.36
CA ILE A 28 -13.20 -1.98 -11.68
C ILE A 28 -12.39 -2.23 -10.41
N SER A 29 -11.20 -2.84 -10.54
CA SER A 29 -10.34 -3.13 -9.39
C SER A 29 -9.83 -1.84 -8.73
N SER A 30 -9.51 -1.91 -7.44
CA SER A 30 -8.96 -0.76 -6.70
C SER A 30 -7.65 -0.23 -7.30
N VAL A 31 -6.83 -1.11 -7.86
CA VAL A 31 -5.57 -0.75 -8.54
C VAL A 31 -5.86 0.07 -9.80
N GLN A 32 -6.82 -0.35 -10.62
CA GLN A 32 -7.24 0.36 -11.82
C GLN A 32 -7.82 1.74 -11.50
N VAL A 33 -8.60 1.85 -10.41
CA VAL A 33 -9.08 3.16 -9.93
C VAL A 33 -7.92 4.08 -9.55
N LEU A 34 -6.88 3.55 -8.89
CA LEU A 34 -5.69 4.32 -8.54
C LEU A 34 -4.91 4.78 -9.77
N ILE A 35 -4.72 3.90 -10.77
CA ILE A 35 -4.07 4.24 -12.04
C ILE A 35 -4.84 5.36 -12.75
N LEU A 36 -6.16 5.23 -12.85
CA LEU A 36 -7.02 6.22 -13.48
C LEU A 36 -6.99 7.56 -12.75
N ALA A 37 -7.06 7.54 -11.42
CA ALA A 37 -6.97 8.73 -10.58
C ALA A 37 -5.61 9.41 -10.71
N PHE A 38 -4.54 8.63 -10.68
CA PHE A 38 -3.17 9.11 -10.86
C PHE A 38 -2.99 9.80 -12.22
N PHE A 39 -3.39 9.14 -13.30
CA PHE A 39 -3.36 9.73 -14.64
C PHE A 39 -4.18 11.02 -14.73
N SER A 40 -5.42 11.00 -14.22
CA SER A 40 -6.33 12.14 -14.28
C SER A 40 -5.75 13.38 -13.58
N ILE A 41 -5.12 13.18 -12.42
CA ILE A 41 -4.51 14.26 -11.64
C ILE A 41 -3.33 14.88 -12.37
N PHE A 42 -2.44 14.06 -12.93
CA PHE A 42 -1.20 14.52 -13.54
C PHE A 42 -1.39 15.04 -14.96
N PHE A 43 -2.27 14.42 -15.73
CA PHE A 43 -2.60 14.89 -17.07
C PHE A 43 -3.21 16.30 -17.06
N THR A 44 -4.11 16.58 -16.12
CA THR A 44 -4.75 17.91 -16.02
C THR A 44 -3.87 18.95 -15.35
N ARG A 45 -2.71 18.58 -14.81
CA ARG A 45 -1.84 19.45 -13.98
C ARG A 45 -2.61 20.20 -12.89
N GLY A 46 -3.69 19.61 -12.40
CA GLY A 46 -4.58 20.22 -11.41
C GLY A 46 -5.43 21.40 -11.94
N ASN A 47 -5.39 21.68 -13.24
CA ASN A 47 -6.20 22.72 -13.86
C ASN A 47 -7.38 22.10 -14.62
N TYR A 48 -8.57 22.21 -14.05
CA TYR A 48 -9.82 21.68 -14.61
C TYR A 48 -10.55 22.72 -15.46
N SER A 49 -9.91 23.18 -16.56
CA SER A 49 -10.61 23.97 -17.57
C SER A 49 -11.67 23.12 -18.28
N LYS A 50 -12.71 23.74 -18.88
CA LYS A 50 -13.77 23.01 -19.58
C LYS A 50 -13.22 22.05 -20.66
N LYS A 51 -12.17 22.45 -21.39
CA LYS A 51 -11.51 21.61 -22.40
C LYS A 51 -10.86 20.37 -21.78
N ASN A 52 -10.10 20.54 -20.68
CA ASN A 52 -9.45 19.44 -19.97
C ASN A 52 -10.46 18.47 -19.36
N LEU A 53 -11.62 18.99 -18.91
CA LEU A 53 -12.70 18.17 -18.36
C LEU A 53 -13.33 17.27 -19.43
N ILE A 54 -13.56 17.77 -20.64
CA ILE A 54 -14.11 17.00 -21.76
C ILE A 54 -13.13 15.88 -22.15
N ILE A 55 -11.85 16.19 -22.30
CA ILE A 55 -10.80 15.21 -22.63
C ILE A 55 -10.72 14.15 -21.53
N LEU A 56 -10.73 14.58 -20.27
CA LEU A 56 -10.70 13.69 -19.11
C LEU A 56 -11.89 12.75 -19.08
N THR A 57 -13.10 13.26 -19.33
CA THR A 57 -14.32 12.45 -19.38
C THR A 57 -14.25 11.43 -20.51
N GLY A 58 -13.72 11.79 -21.68
CA GLY A 58 -13.50 10.89 -22.80
C GLY A 58 -12.50 9.76 -22.45
N ILE A 59 -11.39 10.10 -21.79
CA ILE A 59 -10.39 9.12 -21.37
C ILE A 59 -10.94 8.18 -20.29
N ILE A 60 -11.62 8.70 -19.29
CA ILE A 60 -12.28 7.89 -18.25
C ILE A 60 -13.32 6.97 -18.88
N GLY A 61 -14.14 7.48 -19.80
CA GLY A 61 -15.14 6.70 -20.51
C GLY A 61 -14.51 5.57 -21.34
N SER A 62 -13.45 5.86 -22.11
CA SER A 62 -12.75 4.84 -22.89
C SER A 62 -12.07 3.78 -22.02
N TYR A 63 -11.47 4.19 -20.90
CA TYR A 63 -10.87 3.28 -19.93
C TYR A 63 -11.91 2.36 -19.30
N LEU A 64 -13.06 2.90 -18.91
CA LEU A 64 -14.17 2.12 -18.37
C LEU A 64 -14.74 1.15 -19.39
N LEU A 65 -14.89 1.56 -20.64
CA LEU A 65 -15.37 0.70 -21.72
C LEU A 65 -14.45 -0.50 -21.99
N THR A 66 -13.15 -0.33 -21.78
CA THR A 66 -12.18 -1.44 -21.93
C THR A 66 -12.20 -2.40 -20.74
N HIS A 67 -12.48 -1.92 -19.51
CA HIS A 67 -12.37 -2.72 -18.29
C HIS A 67 -13.71 -3.24 -17.76
N VAL A 68 -14.82 -2.62 -18.13
CA VAL A 68 -16.17 -3.08 -17.80
C VAL A 68 -16.74 -3.82 -19.01
N GLN A 69 -17.05 -5.10 -18.87
CA GLN A 69 -17.70 -5.90 -19.91
C GLN A 69 -19.15 -5.43 -20.14
N VAL A 70 -19.31 -4.24 -20.74
CA VAL A 70 -20.65 -3.69 -21.06
C VAL A 70 -21.12 -4.15 -22.43
N PHE A 71 -20.20 -4.52 -23.32
CA PHE A 71 -20.46 -5.01 -24.66
C PHE A 71 -19.78 -6.36 -24.88
N SER A 72 -20.37 -7.21 -25.72
CA SER A 72 -19.91 -8.57 -26.08
C SER A 72 -18.55 -8.64 -26.80
N PHE A 73 -17.78 -7.57 -26.78
CA PHE A 73 -16.41 -7.54 -27.30
C PHE A 73 -15.43 -7.90 -26.19
N ASP A 74 -14.76 -9.02 -26.35
CA ASP A 74 -13.70 -9.45 -25.44
C ASP A 74 -12.41 -8.65 -25.70
N LEU A 75 -12.27 -7.55 -24.97
CA LEU A 75 -11.07 -6.68 -24.97
C LEU A 75 -10.07 -7.05 -23.85
N SER A 76 -10.25 -8.21 -23.21
CA SER A 76 -9.44 -8.62 -22.04
C SER A 76 -7.94 -8.63 -22.33
N GLY A 77 -7.52 -8.99 -23.54
CA GLY A 77 -6.12 -8.99 -23.96
C GLY A 77 -5.46 -7.60 -23.99
N TRP A 78 -6.24 -6.53 -24.06
CA TRP A 78 -5.73 -5.15 -24.15
C TRP A 78 -5.62 -4.45 -22.78
N HIS A 79 -6.18 -5.03 -21.71
CA HIS A 79 -6.14 -4.44 -20.37
C HIS A 79 -4.73 -4.07 -19.91
N PRO A 80 -3.73 -4.97 -19.94
CA PRO A 80 -2.39 -4.64 -19.48
C PRO A 80 -1.71 -3.56 -20.33
N VAL A 81 -2.00 -3.53 -21.64
CA VAL A 81 -1.43 -2.50 -22.53
C VAL A 81 -1.99 -1.12 -22.19
N VAL A 82 -3.29 -1.02 -21.97
CA VAL A 82 -3.95 0.23 -21.60
C VAL A 82 -3.45 0.73 -20.26
N ASP A 83 -3.31 -0.15 -19.26
CA ASP A 83 -2.79 0.18 -17.93
C ASP A 83 -1.34 0.68 -17.99
N ILE A 84 -0.47 0.04 -18.80
CA ILE A 84 0.91 0.46 -19.01
C ILE A 84 0.97 1.83 -19.69
N VAL A 85 0.19 2.06 -20.73
CA VAL A 85 0.14 3.35 -21.46
C VAL A 85 -0.33 4.45 -20.50
N MET A 86 -1.36 4.21 -19.70
CA MET A 86 -1.86 5.16 -18.71
C MET A 86 -0.81 5.45 -17.63
N GLY A 87 -0.07 4.44 -17.19
CA GLY A 87 1.05 4.58 -16.25
C GLY A 87 2.18 5.46 -16.82
N ILE A 88 2.59 5.21 -18.06
CA ILE A 88 3.62 5.99 -18.76
C ILE A 88 3.20 7.45 -18.92
N LEU A 89 1.96 7.72 -19.33
CA LEU A 89 1.44 9.07 -19.47
C LEU A 89 1.35 9.79 -18.12
N GLY A 90 1.00 9.09 -17.04
CA GLY A 90 1.04 9.61 -15.68
C GLY A 90 2.46 9.99 -15.25
N CYS A 91 3.45 9.13 -15.50
CA CYS A 91 4.87 9.41 -15.25
C CYS A 91 5.38 10.61 -16.06
N TYR A 92 4.99 10.72 -17.33
CA TYR A 92 5.30 11.88 -18.15
C TYR A 92 4.71 13.17 -17.57
N GLY A 93 3.46 13.13 -17.09
CA GLY A 93 2.83 14.26 -16.39
C GLY A 93 3.59 14.69 -15.13
N ILE A 94 4.11 13.73 -14.34
CA ILE A 94 4.99 14.01 -13.20
C ILE A 94 6.26 14.69 -13.65
N PHE A 95 6.93 14.14 -14.67
CA PHE A 95 8.19 14.68 -15.18
C PHE A 95 8.04 16.13 -15.64
N CYS A 96 6.99 16.44 -16.39
CA CYS A 96 6.69 17.81 -16.80
C CYS A 96 6.46 18.75 -15.59
N ASN A 97 5.76 18.28 -14.55
CA ASN A 97 5.53 19.09 -13.34
C ASN A 97 6.83 19.34 -12.55
N ILE A 98 7.75 18.38 -12.51
CA ILE A 98 9.05 18.51 -11.86
C ILE A 98 9.94 19.48 -12.65
N ALA A 99 9.94 19.39 -13.99
CA ALA A 99 10.73 20.27 -14.86
C ALA A 99 10.31 21.73 -14.71
N ASP A 100 9.00 22.01 -14.58
CA ASP A 100 8.47 23.35 -14.42
C ASP A 100 8.83 24.00 -13.04
N THR A 101 9.08 23.20 -12.02
CA THR A 101 9.22 23.70 -10.62
C THR A 101 10.69 23.96 -10.22
N GLY A 102 11.65 23.42 -10.97
CA GLY A 102 13.07 23.47 -10.63
C GLY A 102 13.42 22.61 -9.41
N TRP A 103 14.48 21.85 -9.50
CA TRP A 103 14.95 20.98 -8.42
C TRP A 103 15.84 21.75 -7.44
N LYS A 104 15.29 22.31 -6.37
CA LYS A 104 16.10 22.90 -5.29
C LYS A 104 16.67 21.79 -4.40
N ARG A 105 17.98 21.61 -4.48
CA ARG A 105 18.73 20.56 -3.80
C ARG A 105 19.36 21.11 -2.50
N GLU A 106 18.57 21.27 -1.46
CA GLU A 106 19.12 21.39 -0.10
C GLU A 106 18.54 20.26 0.75
N LYS A 107 19.27 19.15 0.84
CA LYS A 107 18.88 18.00 1.63
C LYS A 107 20.00 17.62 2.58
N ASN A 108 19.70 17.61 3.85
CA ASN A 108 20.64 17.19 4.89
C ASN A 108 20.62 15.65 5.02
N TRP A 109 21.36 14.98 4.12
CA TRP A 109 21.47 13.53 4.09
C TRP A 109 21.98 12.93 5.41
N GLY A 110 22.75 13.71 6.20
CA GLY A 110 23.28 13.26 7.47
C GLY A 110 22.19 12.96 8.51
N ILE A 111 21.13 13.77 8.55
CA ILE A 111 20.01 13.55 9.48
C ILE A 111 19.25 12.29 9.09
N ILE A 112 18.98 12.12 7.79
CA ILE A 112 18.26 10.93 7.28
C ILE A 112 19.04 9.65 7.57
N ALA A 113 20.36 9.67 7.29
CA ALA A 113 21.23 8.52 7.56
C ALA A 113 21.28 8.17 9.05
N LYS A 114 21.29 9.19 9.93
CA LYS A 114 21.25 8.98 11.37
C LYS A 114 19.94 8.32 11.83
N ASP A 115 18.81 8.80 11.35
CA ASP A 115 17.50 8.28 11.76
C ASP A 115 17.26 6.86 11.22
N VAL A 116 17.58 6.61 9.94
CA VAL A 116 17.52 5.24 9.38
C VAL A 116 18.52 4.33 10.10
N GLY A 117 19.74 4.83 10.38
CA GLY A 117 20.76 4.09 11.14
C GLY A 117 20.28 3.69 12.53
N THR A 118 19.51 4.54 13.22
CA THR A 118 18.94 4.21 14.53
C THR A 118 18.03 2.98 14.46
N TRP A 119 17.20 2.88 13.41
CA TRP A 119 16.31 1.72 13.23
C TRP A 119 17.05 0.47 12.79
N VAL A 120 18.15 0.61 12.05
CA VAL A 120 19.06 -0.52 11.75
C VAL A 120 19.69 -1.06 13.03
N VAL A 121 20.17 -0.18 13.91
CA VAL A 121 20.70 -0.58 15.22
C VAL A 121 19.63 -1.23 16.08
N PHE A 122 18.41 -0.69 16.07
CA PHE A 122 17.27 -1.31 16.77
C PHE A 122 17.00 -2.72 16.27
N ALA A 123 16.94 -2.93 14.96
CA ALA A 123 16.78 -4.28 14.39
C ALA A 123 17.94 -5.21 14.82
N ALA A 124 19.18 -4.71 14.80
CA ALA A 124 20.35 -5.48 15.20
C ALA A 124 20.28 -5.97 16.65
N VAL A 125 19.72 -5.18 17.58
CA VAL A 125 19.53 -5.59 18.98
C VAL A 125 18.69 -6.87 19.10
N PHE A 126 17.71 -7.09 18.21
CA PHE A 126 16.88 -8.28 18.21
C PHE A 126 17.48 -9.42 17.40
N VAL A 127 18.21 -9.14 16.33
CA VAL A 127 18.75 -10.14 15.40
C VAL A 127 20.06 -10.72 15.89
N VAL A 128 20.97 -9.86 16.41
CA VAL A 128 22.33 -10.31 16.82
C VAL A 128 22.33 -11.38 17.90
N PRO A 129 21.54 -11.32 18.99
CA PRO A 129 21.50 -12.40 19.96
C PRO A 129 21.08 -13.74 19.36
N VAL A 130 20.14 -13.72 18.41
CA VAL A 130 19.62 -14.91 17.75
C VAL A 130 20.63 -15.47 16.73
N TRP A 131 21.44 -14.59 16.13
CA TRP A 131 22.51 -14.99 15.21
C TRP A 131 23.56 -15.90 15.86
N PHE A 132 23.87 -15.71 17.14
CA PHE A 132 24.77 -16.60 17.87
C PHE A 132 24.15 -17.99 18.10
N VAL A 133 22.84 -18.12 18.05
CA VAL A 133 22.12 -19.40 18.19
C VAL A 133 21.96 -20.08 16.83
N ASN A 134 21.57 -19.31 15.80
CA ASN A 134 21.40 -19.83 14.45
C ASN A 134 21.61 -18.72 13.40
N HIS A 135 22.52 -18.97 12.44
CA HIS A 135 22.89 -18.00 11.40
C HIS A 135 21.79 -17.75 10.38
N GLU A 136 20.82 -18.65 10.22
CA GLU A 136 19.68 -18.51 9.29
C GLU A 136 18.77 -17.31 9.64
N ILE A 137 18.89 -16.77 10.86
CA ILE A 137 18.17 -15.57 11.27
C ILE A 137 18.48 -14.36 10.36
N MET A 138 19.69 -14.27 9.80
CA MET A 138 20.06 -13.17 8.88
C MET A 138 19.25 -13.25 7.60
N CYS A 139 19.08 -14.46 7.04
CA CYS A 139 18.26 -14.67 5.85
C CYS A 139 16.79 -14.37 6.13
N PHE A 140 16.27 -14.87 7.26
CA PHE A 140 14.90 -14.58 7.70
C PHE A 140 14.68 -13.07 7.91
N SER A 141 15.56 -12.39 8.64
CA SER A 141 15.45 -10.97 8.96
C SER A 141 15.53 -10.10 7.70
N GLY A 142 16.44 -10.41 6.77
CA GLY A 142 16.58 -9.74 5.50
C GLY A 142 15.30 -9.84 4.65
N ARG A 143 14.74 -11.04 4.54
CA ARG A 143 13.47 -11.27 3.84
C ARG A 143 12.29 -10.60 4.57
N GLY A 144 12.29 -10.59 5.89
CA GLY A 144 11.30 -9.93 6.73
C GLY A 144 11.28 -8.42 6.51
N ILE A 145 12.43 -7.76 6.55
CA ILE A 145 12.57 -6.32 6.28
C ILE A 145 12.13 -6.01 4.85
N LEU A 146 12.57 -6.80 3.88
CA LEU A 146 12.17 -6.63 2.47
C LEU A 146 10.67 -6.75 2.29
N SER A 147 10.04 -7.77 2.89
CA SER A 147 8.59 -7.97 2.83
C SER A 147 7.82 -6.80 3.42
N ALA A 148 8.31 -6.26 4.54
CA ALA A 148 7.73 -5.09 5.18
C ALA A 148 7.84 -3.84 4.31
N TRP A 149 8.95 -3.67 3.60
CA TRP A 149 9.16 -2.55 2.68
C TRP A 149 8.30 -2.65 1.41
N MET A 150 8.01 -3.85 0.97
CA MET A 150 7.10 -4.09 -0.16
C MET A 150 5.61 -3.99 0.23
N SER A 151 5.30 -3.87 1.51
CA SER A 151 3.94 -3.85 2.04
C SER A 151 3.24 -2.51 1.80
N PHE A 152 2.93 -2.21 0.56
CA PHE A 152 2.09 -1.08 0.19
C PHE A 152 0.66 -1.59 -0.07
N GLY A 153 -0.32 -1.16 0.75
CA GLY A 153 -1.72 -1.44 0.46
C GLY A 153 -2.54 -2.09 1.58
N GLY A 154 -1.98 -2.25 2.78
CA GLY A 154 -2.70 -2.78 3.94
C GLY A 154 -2.38 -4.24 4.27
N GLY A 155 -3.05 -4.75 5.31
CA GLY A 155 -2.72 -6.04 5.90
C GLY A 155 -2.91 -7.24 4.98
N ASP A 156 -4.00 -7.24 4.20
CA ASP A 156 -4.30 -8.36 3.29
C ASP A 156 -3.28 -8.44 2.14
N ALA A 157 -2.84 -7.28 1.63
CA ALA A 157 -1.77 -7.22 0.63
C ALA A 157 -0.45 -7.75 1.20
N TYR A 158 -0.16 -7.44 2.47
CA TYR A 158 1.02 -7.97 3.14
C TYR A 158 1.01 -9.48 3.27
N MET A 159 -0.13 -10.09 3.60
CA MET A 159 -0.24 -11.55 3.68
C MET A 159 0.13 -12.23 2.36
N THR A 160 -0.29 -11.66 1.23
CA THR A 160 0.07 -12.19 -0.10
C THR A 160 1.59 -12.10 -0.36
N ILE A 161 2.22 -10.98 0.04
CA ILE A 161 3.67 -10.80 -0.08
C ILE A 161 4.42 -11.78 0.83
N ALA A 162 3.95 -11.93 2.07
CA ALA A 162 4.54 -12.85 3.05
C ALA A 162 4.45 -14.31 2.59
N ASP A 163 3.34 -14.73 1.99
CA ASP A 163 3.20 -16.04 1.36
C ASP A 163 4.28 -16.26 0.29
N GLY A 164 4.39 -15.33 -0.67
CA GLY A 164 5.40 -15.44 -1.73
C GLY A 164 6.85 -15.52 -1.22
N ILE A 165 7.17 -14.76 -0.15
CA ILE A 165 8.54 -14.68 0.37
C ILE A 165 8.87 -15.84 1.32
N PHE A 166 7.97 -16.21 2.23
CA PHE A 166 8.26 -17.20 3.28
C PHE A 166 7.84 -18.61 2.88
N VAL A 167 6.68 -18.79 2.25
CA VAL A 167 6.23 -20.09 1.76
C VAL A 167 6.89 -20.40 0.43
N GLY A 168 6.84 -19.49 -0.53
CA GLY A 168 7.53 -19.65 -1.81
C GLY A 168 9.05 -19.75 -1.66
N GLY A 169 9.63 -19.12 -0.63
CA GLY A 169 11.04 -19.22 -0.26
C GLY A 169 11.42 -20.46 0.54
N GLY A 170 10.47 -21.37 0.85
CA GLY A 170 10.71 -22.64 1.53
C GLY A 170 11.02 -22.54 3.04
N MET A 171 10.81 -21.39 3.68
CA MET A 171 11.06 -21.22 5.12
C MET A 171 9.93 -21.79 5.98
N ILE A 172 8.71 -21.72 5.47
CA ILE A 172 7.48 -22.16 6.14
C ILE A 172 6.67 -23.00 5.15
N THR A 173 5.96 -24.02 5.66
CA THR A 173 5.06 -24.81 4.80
C THR A 173 3.75 -24.05 4.55
N SER A 174 3.12 -24.31 3.41
CA SER A 174 1.79 -23.75 3.09
C SER A 174 0.76 -24.10 4.17
N GLN A 175 0.83 -25.31 4.73
CA GLN A 175 -0.06 -25.74 5.81
C GLN A 175 0.13 -24.89 7.07
N GLN A 176 1.37 -24.63 7.50
CA GLN A 176 1.65 -23.75 8.64
C GLN A 176 1.15 -22.33 8.39
N TYR A 177 1.32 -21.84 7.16
CA TYR A 177 0.91 -20.50 6.81
C TYR A 177 -0.61 -20.33 6.82
N TYR A 178 -1.33 -21.13 6.02
CA TYR A 178 -2.76 -20.96 5.84
C TYR A 178 -3.62 -21.50 7.00
N ASN A 179 -3.18 -22.57 7.68
CA ASN A 179 -3.97 -23.17 8.76
C ASN A 179 -3.64 -22.62 10.14
N HIS A 180 -2.46 -22.03 10.34
CA HIS A 180 -2.07 -21.51 11.66
C HIS A 180 -1.82 -20.00 11.66
N ILE A 181 -0.98 -19.50 10.76
CA ILE A 181 -0.60 -18.07 10.78
C ILE A 181 -1.77 -17.18 10.38
N VAL A 182 -2.37 -17.41 9.21
CA VAL A 182 -3.45 -16.55 8.67
C VAL A 182 -4.64 -16.45 9.63
N PRO A 183 -5.21 -17.54 10.18
CA PRO A 183 -6.31 -17.45 11.13
C PRO A 183 -5.92 -16.73 12.42
N ALA A 184 -4.76 -17.02 13.00
CA ALA A 184 -4.29 -16.39 14.23
C ALA A 184 -4.09 -14.87 14.04
N VAL A 185 -3.49 -14.45 12.93
CA VAL A 185 -3.23 -13.05 12.63
C VAL A 185 -4.53 -12.26 12.43
N ASN A 186 -5.56 -12.87 11.84
CA ASN A 186 -6.85 -12.21 11.62
C ASN A 186 -7.67 -12.05 12.90
N VAL A 187 -7.55 -12.97 13.84
CA VAL A 187 -8.28 -12.92 15.12
C VAL A 187 -7.62 -11.97 16.13
N LEU A 188 -6.30 -11.93 16.16
CA LEU A 188 -5.56 -11.11 17.11
C LEU A 188 -5.66 -9.62 16.76
N PRO A 189 -5.85 -8.71 17.75
CA PRO A 189 -5.81 -7.27 17.52
C PRO A 189 -4.38 -6.80 17.21
N GLY A 190 -4.22 -5.71 16.46
CA GLY A 190 -2.95 -5.06 16.17
C GLY A 190 -2.49 -5.20 14.72
N SER A 191 -1.27 -4.74 14.43
CA SER A 191 -0.69 -4.72 13.06
C SER A 191 -0.54 -6.12 12.48
N ILE A 192 -1.15 -6.36 11.33
CA ILE A 192 -1.05 -7.63 10.60
C ILE A 192 0.42 -7.95 10.27
N LEU A 193 1.18 -6.95 9.82
CA LEU A 193 2.60 -7.10 9.49
C LEU A 193 3.42 -7.62 10.68
N CYS A 194 3.28 -7.00 11.85
CA CYS A 194 4.04 -7.41 13.04
C CYS A 194 3.68 -8.82 13.50
N LYS A 195 2.39 -9.15 13.49
CA LYS A 195 1.89 -10.48 13.87
C LYS A 195 2.35 -11.58 12.92
N THR A 196 2.23 -11.31 11.61
CA THR A 196 2.63 -12.27 10.58
C THR A 196 4.13 -12.52 10.63
N LEU A 197 4.94 -11.46 10.79
CA LEU A 197 6.40 -11.62 10.84
C LEU A 197 6.87 -12.34 12.11
N ALA A 198 6.20 -12.07 13.24
CA ALA A 198 6.46 -12.79 14.49
C ALA A 198 6.09 -14.28 14.37
N ALA A 199 4.91 -14.59 13.82
CA ALA A 199 4.48 -15.98 13.62
C ALA A 199 5.33 -16.70 12.58
N ALA A 200 5.70 -16.04 11.48
CA ALA A 200 6.62 -16.57 10.48
C ALA A 200 7.98 -16.88 11.08
N GLY A 201 8.50 -16.01 11.96
CA GLY A 201 9.72 -16.24 12.71
C GLY A 201 9.63 -17.51 13.57
N TYR A 202 8.55 -17.63 14.34
CA TYR A 202 8.35 -18.82 15.17
C TYR A 202 8.43 -20.12 14.35
N TYR A 203 7.68 -20.21 13.27
CA TYR A 203 7.68 -21.43 12.44
C TYR A 203 9.01 -21.63 11.71
N THR A 204 9.69 -20.59 11.28
CA THR A 204 11.03 -20.71 10.69
C THR A 204 12.03 -21.28 11.69
N GLY A 205 12.10 -20.70 12.91
CA GLY A 205 13.00 -21.22 13.97
C GLY A 205 12.65 -22.63 14.42
N TRP A 206 11.37 -22.95 14.52
CA TRP A 206 10.89 -24.29 14.81
C TRP A 206 11.27 -25.31 13.73
N ASN A 207 11.05 -24.97 12.45
CA ASN A 207 11.37 -25.86 11.33
C ASN A 207 12.88 -26.19 11.25
N LEU A 208 13.73 -25.22 11.61
CA LEU A 208 15.18 -25.40 11.59
C LEU A 208 15.73 -26.26 12.72
N THR A 209 15.15 -26.17 13.90
CA THR A 209 15.78 -26.75 15.11
C THR A 209 14.86 -27.68 15.90
N GLN A 210 13.57 -27.72 15.59
CA GLN A 210 12.54 -28.46 16.36
C GLN A 210 12.53 -28.06 17.86
N ASN A 211 13.01 -26.83 18.17
CA ASN A 211 13.09 -26.28 19.51
C ASN A 211 12.21 -25.09 19.69
N ILE A 212 11.28 -25.14 20.66
CA ILE A 212 10.35 -24.05 20.98
C ILE A 212 11.11 -22.76 21.35
N GLY A 213 12.21 -22.86 22.08
CA GLY A 213 13.03 -21.72 22.51
C GLY A 213 13.61 -20.97 21.32
N VAL A 214 14.14 -21.66 20.32
CA VAL A 214 14.65 -21.05 19.09
C VAL A 214 13.51 -20.46 18.28
N GLY A 215 12.37 -21.13 18.19
CA GLY A 215 11.16 -20.58 17.56
C GLY A 215 10.74 -19.24 18.19
N LEU A 216 10.72 -19.17 19.53
CA LEU A 216 10.38 -17.92 20.24
C LEU A 216 11.42 -16.82 20.02
N LEU A 217 12.71 -17.15 19.98
CA LEU A 217 13.78 -16.18 19.67
C LEU A 217 13.62 -15.60 18.25
N PHE A 218 13.34 -16.45 17.25
CA PHE A 218 13.04 -16.00 15.90
C PHE A 218 11.76 -15.17 15.82
N SER A 219 10.75 -15.51 16.62
CA SER A 219 9.50 -14.74 16.72
C SER A 219 9.75 -13.31 17.23
N ILE A 220 10.53 -13.17 18.31
CA ILE A 220 10.92 -11.87 18.89
C ILE A 220 11.74 -11.08 17.88
N ALA A 221 12.69 -11.69 17.19
CA ALA A 221 13.48 -11.05 16.15
C ALA A 221 12.60 -10.61 14.98
N GLY A 222 11.65 -11.41 14.52
CA GLY A 222 10.69 -11.06 13.49
C GLY A 222 9.82 -9.85 13.87
N PHE A 223 9.34 -9.83 15.11
CA PHE A 223 8.60 -8.69 15.64
C PHE A 223 9.46 -7.42 15.67
N GLY A 224 10.71 -7.49 16.16
CA GLY A 224 11.65 -6.37 16.17
C GLY A 224 11.96 -5.86 14.76
N CYS A 225 12.21 -6.74 13.80
CA CYS A 225 12.45 -6.41 12.40
C CYS A 225 11.23 -5.72 11.75
N SER A 226 10.01 -6.15 12.09
CA SER A 226 8.79 -5.54 11.54
C SER A 226 8.62 -4.08 11.99
N ILE A 227 8.90 -3.80 13.26
CA ILE A 227 8.88 -2.45 13.82
C ILE A 227 9.99 -1.60 13.17
N ALA A 228 11.21 -2.12 13.13
CA ALA A 228 12.35 -1.41 12.55
C ALA A 228 12.09 -1.04 11.07
N ALA A 229 11.60 -1.99 10.28
CA ALA A 229 11.28 -1.77 8.88
C ALA A 229 10.19 -0.71 8.69
N SER A 230 9.10 -0.80 9.46
CA SER A 230 7.98 0.15 9.38
C SER A 230 8.40 1.56 9.79
N CYS A 231 9.15 1.68 10.88
CA CYS A 231 9.61 2.97 11.39
C CYS A 231 10.69 3.59 10.49
N SER A 232 11.58 2.80 9.91
CA SER A 232 12.60 3.31 8.97
C SER A 232 11.97 3.90 7.71
N ILE A 233 10.96 3.23 7.14
CA ILE A 233 10.19 3.77 6.00
C ILE A 233 9.43 5.04 6.40
N PHE A 234 8.78 5.03 7.58
CA PHE A 234 8.04 6.19 8.04
C PHE A 234 8.96 7.40 8.22
N MET A 235 10.14 7.22 8.84
CA MET A 235 11.12 8.29 9.00
C MET A 235 11.68 8.77 7.66
N LEU A 236 11.96 7.85 6.75
CA LEU A 236 12.37 8.21 5.39
C LEU A 236 11.27 9.03 4.69
N ALA A 237 10.02 8.60 4.77
CA ALA A 237 8.87 9.31 4.21
C ALA A 237 8.68 10.69 4.88
N TYR A 238 8.87 10.79 6.20
CA TYR A 238 8.78 12.03 6.96
C TYR A 238 9.82 13.05 6.48
N HIS A 239 11.09 12.66 6.39
CA HIS A 239 12.15 13.55 5.90
C HIS A 239 12.02 13.90 4.41
N LEU A 240 11.50 12.96 3.61
CA LEU A 240 11.16 13.21 2.22
C LEU A 240 9.95 14.14 2.09
N TYR A 241 9.04 14.11 3.06
CA TYR A 241 7.80 14.89 3.01
C TYR A 241 8.04 16.40 2.94
N ASP A 242 8.95 16.95 3.76
CA ASP A 242 9.28 18.38 3.75
C ASP A 242 9.90 18.81 2.41
N TYR A 243 10.67 17.92 1.80
CA TYR A 243 11.23 18.13 0.48
C TYR A 243 10.15 17.98 -0.62
N LEU A 244 9.33 16.95 -0.52
CA LEU A 244 8.28 16.67 -1.50
C LEU A 244 7.13 17.69 -1.45
N ILE A 245 6.87 18.32 -0.30
CA ILE A 245 5.89 19.41 -0.16
C ILE A 245 6.24 20.63 -1.02
N THR A 246 7.51 20.87 -1.26
CA THR A 246 7.97 21.96 -2.13
C THR A 246 7.66 21.70 -3.59
N LEU A 247 7.53 20.42 -3.98
CA LEU A 247 7.18 20.02 -5.33
C LEU A 247 5.68 20.24 -5.60
N GLN A 248 5.36 20.89 -6.70
CA GLN A 248 3.97 21.13 -7.12
C GLN A 248 3.17 19.84 -7.27
N VAL A 249 3.81 18.78 -7.75
CA VAL A 249 3.29 17.41 -7.84
C VAL A 249 2.74 16.91 -6.51
N PHE A 250 3.52 17.05 -5.45
CA PHE A 250 3.13 16.56 -4.12
C PHE A 250 1.98 17.35 -3.51
N ARG A 251 1.93 18.66 -3.79
CA ARG A 251 0.83 19.52 -3.39
C ARG A 251 -0.50 19.10 -4.05
N ILE A 252 -0.43 18.69 -5.31
CA ILE A 252 -1.58 18.16 -6.05
C ILE A 252 -2.02 16.81 -5.48
N ILE A 253 -1.08 15.86 -5.29
CA ILE A 253 -1.36 14.54 -4.70
C ILE A 253 -2.02 14.71 -3.34
N ARG A 254 -1.43 15.49 -2.43
CA ARG A 254 -1.96 15.71 -1.09
C ARG A 254 -3.40 16.22 -1.08
N LYS A 255 -3.77 17.04 -2.07
CA LYS A 255 -5.11 17.58 -2.18
C LYS A 255 -6.14 16.52 -2.57
N TRP A 256 -5.76 15.57 -3.45
CA TRP A 256 -6.70 14.64 -4.07
C TRP A 256 -6.63 13.22 -3.50
N ILE A 257 -5.52 12.81 -2.88
CA ILE A 257 -5.33 11.44 -2.38
C ILE A 257 -6.32 11.09 -1.26
N ARG A 258 -6.63 12.04 -0.37
CA ARG A 258 -7.55 11.79 0.76
C ARG A 258 -8.96 11.38 0.32
N PRO A 259 -9.65 12.12 -0.56
CA PRO A 259 -10.97 11.70 -1.04
C PRO A 259 -10.92 10.41 -1.86
N ILE A 260 -9.83 10.13 -2.59
CA ILE A 260 -9.68 8.89 -3.35
C ILE A 260 -9.58 7.68 -2.40
N ILE A 261 -8.70 7.76 -1.40
CA ILE A 261 -8.58 6.71 -0.36
C ILE A 261 -9.90 6.56 0.39
N GLY A 262 -10.58 7.65 0.74
CA GLY A 262 -11.88 7.63 1.39
C GLY A 262 -12.93 6.85 0.59
N GLY A 263 -12.97 7.03 -0.74
CA GLY A 263 -13.87 6.28 -1.63
C GLY A 263 -13.57 4.78 -1.68
N LEU A 264 -12.28 4.41 -1.73
CA LEU A 264 -11.86 3.00 -1.68
C LEU A 264 -12.18 2.34 -0.34
N LEU A 265 -11.98 3.05 0.77
CA LEU A 265 -12.35 2.55 2.11
C LEU A 265 -13.86 2.36 2.25
N MET A 266 -14.68 3.25 1.70
CA MET A 266 -16.14 3.05 1.67
C MET A 266 -16.53 1.75 0.98
N LYS A 267 -15.90 1.38 -0.14
CA LYS A 267 -16.11 0.09 -0.80
C LYS A 267 -15.83 -1.07 0.15
N ILE A 268 -14.68 -1.05 0.82
CA ILE A 268 -14.28 -2.11 1.76
C ILE A 268 -15.30 -2.22 2.91
N MET A 269 -15.70 -1.08 3.49
CA MET A 269 -16.71 -1.07 4.56
C MET A 269 -18.04 -1.68 4.12
N VAL A 270 -18.55 -1.31 2.94
CA VAL A 270 -19.80 -1.85 2.41
C VAL A 270 -19.68 -3.36 2.14
N MET A 271 -18.56 -3.80 1.57
CA MET A 271 -18.31 -5.24 1.34
C MET A 271 -18.29 -6.03 2.65
N LEU A 272 -17.60 -5.53 3.67
CA LEU A 272 -17.56 -6.19 4.99
C LEU A 272 -18.94 -6.21 5.66
N CYS A 273 -19.71 -5.13 5.57
CA CYS A 273 -21.08 -5.11 6.10
C CYS A 273 -21.97 -6.16 5.41
N LEU A 274 -21.90 -6.24 4.08
CA LEU A 274 -22.70 -7.23 3.31
C LEU A 274 -22.27 -8.66 3.64
N GLN A 275 -20.99 -8.95 3.78
CA GLN A 275 -20.49 -10.26 4.19
C GLN A 275 -20.99 -10.64 5.60
N ASN A 276 -20.92 -9.71 6.56
CA ASN A 276 -21.43 -9.96 7.91
C ASN A 276 -22.93 -10.20 7.95
N ILE A 277 -23.73 -9.45 7.19
CA ILE A 277 -25.16 -9.67 7.05
C ILE A 277 -25.44 -11.04 6.41
N GLY A 278 -24.70 -11.42 5.37
CA GLY A 278 -24.80 -12.74 4.74
C GLY A 278 -24.51 -13.88 5.71
N MET A 279 -23.47 -13.77 6.55
CA MET A 279 -23.17 -14.75 7.58
C MET A 279 -24.28 -14.86 8.61
N VAL A 280 -24.80 -13.74 9.12
CA VAL A 280 -25.91 -13.76 10.10
C VAL A 280 -27.16 -14.41 9.53
N MET A 281 -27.50 -14.13 8.25
CA MET A 281 -28.65 -14.75 7.59
C MET A 281 -28.48 -16.26 7.38
N THR A 282 -27.23 -16.72 7.20
CA THR A 282 -26.93 -18.16 7.07
C THR A 282 -27.03 -18.88 8.42
N PHE A 283 -26.67 -18.20 9.52
CA PHE A 283 -26.83 -18.75 10.87
C PHE A 283 -28.27 -18.78 11.38
N MET A 284 -29.17 -17.95 10.80
CA MET A 284 -30.57 -17.88 11.19
C MET A 284 -31.49 -18.84 10.39
N LYS A 285 -30.95 -19.55 9.40
CA LYS A 285 -31.61 -20.65 8.66
C LYS A 285 -31.19 -22.00 9.24
#